data_8ba5b42b123a6951934c2517d2fdaa51
#
_entry.id   8ba5b42b123a6951934c2517d2fdaa51
#
_cell.length_a   1.000
_cell.length_b   1.000
_cell.length_c   1.000
_cell.angle_alpha   90.00
_cell.angle_beta   90.00
_cell.angle_gamma   90.00
#
_symmetry.space_group_name_H-M   'P 1'
#
loop_
_entity.id
_entity.type
_entity.pdbx_description
1 polymer ?
#
loop_
_entity_poly.entity_id
_entity_poly.type
_entity_poly.pdbx_seq_one_letter_code
_entity_poly.pdbx_strand_id
1 'polypeptide(L)'
;LIKERNDVYSENIEDLELKLVKASSNAEKEEILNEISYIKNNYDLECKTETTLAEYGYPLAYVKINVDNINVIVYENEPDNLKAVNIIKVVMNDTNKGLPVSLHFKS
;
A
#
# COMPACT_ATOMS: atom_id res chain seq x y z
N LEU A 1 1.43 9.55 -8.49
CA LEU A 1 0.87 8.82 -7.34
C LEU A 1 1.90 7.89 -6.69
N ILE A 2 2.50 7.01 -7.48
CA ILE A 2 3.50 6.06 -6.96
C ILE A 2 4.72 6.79 -6.43
N LYS A 3 5.23 7.76 -7.18
CA LYS A 3 6.39 8.55 -6.74
C LYS A 3 6.11 9.29 -5.44
N GLU A 4 4.96 9.95 -5.35
CA GLU A 4 4.55 10.67 -4.14
C GLU A 4 4.43 9.73 -2.94
N ARG A 5 3.81 8.56 -3.15
CA ARG A 5 3.70 7.55 -2.10
C ARG A 5 5.08 7.09 -1.63
N ASN A 6 6.01 6.84 -2.56
CA ASN A 6 7.35 6.38 -2.23
C ASN A 6 8.13 7.46 -1.48
N ASP A 7 7.96 8.73 -1.86
CA ASP A 7 8.61 9.85 -1.17
C ASP A 7 8.08 9.98 0.27
N VAL A 8 6.76 9.91 0.45
CA VAL A 8 6.13 9.96 1.78
C VAL A 8 6.59 8.77 2.65
N TYR A 9 6.66 7.57 2.06
CA TYR A 9 7.17 6.40 2.75
C TYR A 9 8.59 6.62 3.27
N SER A 10 9.49 7.09 2.41
CA SER A 10 10.88 7.33 2.78
C SER A 10 11.01 8.38 3.88
N GLU A 11 10.25 9.47 3.78
CA GLU A 11 10.24 10.53 4.81
C GLU A 11 9.73 10.01 6.15
N ASN A 12 8.65 9.22 6.15
CA ASN A 12 8.08 8.66 7.37
C ASN A 12 9.06 7.71 8.05
N ILE A 13 9.75 6.87 7.28
CA ILE A 13 10.74 5.95 7.84
C ILE A 13 11.92 6.72 8.43
N GLU A 14 12.44 7.73 7.72
CA GLU A 14 13.51 8.57 8.25
C GLU A 14 13.13 9.26 9.57
N ASP A 15 11.93 9.83 9.63
CA ASP A 15 11.43 10.49 10.82
C ASP A 15 11.33 9.54 12.01
N LEU A 16 10.84 8.32 11.77
CA LEU A 16 10.74 7.30 12.81
C LEU A 16 12.10 6.80 13.26
N GLU A 17 13.05 6.65 12.34
CA GLU A 17 14.42 6.26 12.69
C GLU A 17 15.10 7.33 13.57
N LEU A 18 14.87 8.61 13.28
CA LEU A 18 15.37 9.71 14.12
C LEU A 18 14.71 9.69 15.51
N LYS A 19 13.41 9.43 15.59
CA LYS A 19 12.72 9.28 16.88
C LYS A 19 13.25 8.09 17.67
N LEU A 20 13.58 7.00 16.99
CA LEU A 20 14.14 5.81 17.62
C LEU A 20 15.49 6.11 18.30
N VAL A 21 16.36 6.87 17.62
CA VAL A 21 17.64 7.26 18.16
C VAL A 21 17.48 8.12 19.43
N LYS A 22 16.44 8.95 19.47
CA LYS A 22 16.17 9.86 20.59
C LYS A 22 15.34 9.24 21.71
N ALA A 23 14.78 8.05 21.48
CA ALA A 23 13.92 7.40 22.46
C ALA A 23 14.69 7.03 23.71
N SER A 24 14.11 7.27 24.87
CA SER A 24 14.78 7.10 26.17
C SER A 24 14.37 5.82 26.92
N SER A 25 13.24 5.22 26.59
CA SER A 25 12.74 4.02 27.24
C SER A 25 12.61 2.85 26.26
N ASN A 26 12.68 1.62 26.78
CA ASN A 26 12.48 0.42 25.97
C ASN A 26 11.05 0.33 25.40
N ALA A 27 10.06 0.75 26.18
CA ALA A 27 8.67 0.78 25.73
C ALA A 27 8.46 1.71 24.54
N GLU A 28 9.06 2.91 24.59
CA GLU A 28 9.03 3.89 23.50
C GLU A 28 9.72 3.36 22.26
N LYS A 29 10.89 2.74 22.42
CA LYS A 29 11.64 2.13 21.31
C LYS A 29 10.83 1.02 20.64
N GLU A 30 10.20 0.15 21.43
CA GLU A 30 9.38 -0.94 20.92
C GLU A 30 8.19 -0.43 20.12
N GLU A 31 7.51 0.59 20.60
CA GLU A 31 6.38 1.23 19.91
C GLU A 31 6.81 1.79 18.54
N ILE A 32 7.95 2.48 18.50
CA ILE A 32 8.49 3.03 17.25
C ILE A 32 8.88 1.91 16.27
N LEU A 33 9.53 0.87 16.76
CA LEU A 33 9.91 -0.29 15.94
C LEU A 33 8.68 -0.99 15.35
N ASN A 34 7.61 -1.12 16.12
CA ASN A 34 6.36 -1.71 15.65
C ASN A 34 5.72 -0.85 14.54
N GLU A 35 5.77 0.46 14.70
CA GLU A 35 5.25 1.39 13.68
C GLU A 35 6.07 1.31 12.38
N ILE A 36 7.40 1.26 12.49
CA ILE A 36 8.28 1.08 11.33
C ILE A 36 7.95 -0.23 10.60
N SER A 37 7.80 -1.33 11.34
CA SER A 37 7.46 -2.63 10.75
C SER A 37 6.12 -2.60 10.04
N TYR A 38 5.11 -1.98 10.62
CA TYR A 38 3.79 -1.82 10.03
C TYR A 38 3.86 -1.05 8.70
N ILE A 39 4.57 0.06 8.68
CA ILE A 39 4.72 0.89 7.48
C ILE A 39 5.48 0.14 6.38
N LYS A 40 6.59 -0.53 6.73
CA LYS A 40 7.39 -1.31 5.77
C LYS A 40 6.59 -2.47 5.18
N ASN A 41 5.87 -3.21 6.01
CA ASN A 41 5.06 -4.34 5.55
C ASN A 41 3.96 -3.90 4.59
N ASN A 42 3.27 -2.80 4.90
CA ASN A 42 2.24 -2.27 4.01
C ASN A 42 2.85 -1.79 2.69
N TYR A 43 3.98 -1.12 2.73
CA TYR A 43 4.67 -0.67 1.52
C TYR A 43 5.05 -1.86 0.63
N ASP A 44 5.62 -2.91 1.20
CA ASP A 44 5.99 -4.12 0.46
C ASP A 44 4.77 -4.78 -0.19
N LEU A 45 3.64 -4.83 0.52
CA LEU A 45 2.39 -5.37 -0.03
C LEU A 45 1.83 -4.50 -1.15
N GLU A 46 1.92 -3.18 -1.01
CA GLU A 46 1.50 -2.25 -2.07
C GLU A 46 2.29 -2.49 -3.35
N CYS A 47 3.61 -2.56 -3.24
CA CYS A 47 4.48 -2.81 -4.38
C CYS A 47 4.26 -4.19 -4.99
N LYS A 48 4.12 -5.23 -4.17
CA LYS A 48 3.83 -6.59 -4.62
C LYS A 48 2.51 -6.65 -5.38
N THR A 49 1.47 -6.03 -4.86
CA THR A 49 0.13 -6.04 -5.46
C THR A 49 0.14 -5.30 -6.79
N GLU A 50 0.84 -4.18 -6.88
CA GLU A 50 1.01 -3.46 -8.15
C GLU A 50 1.70 -4.33 -9.19
N THR A 51 2.72 -5.08 -8.80
CA THR A 51 3.40 -6.04 -9.68
C THR A 51 2.46 -7.15 -10.14
N THR A 52 1.67 -7.71 -9.24
CA THR A 52 0.69 -8.74 -9.56
C THR A 52 -0.36 -8.21 -10.55
N LEU A 53 -0.85 -6.99 -10.32
CA LEU A 53 -1.80 -6.36 -11.24
C LEU A 53 -1.21 -6.15 -12.63
N ALA A 54 0.06 -5.78 -12.72
CA ALA A 54 0.76 -5.65 -14.00
C ALA A 54 0.80 -6.99 -14.75
N GLU A 55 1.04 -8.09 -14.04
CA GLU A 55 1.04 -9.44 -14.62
C GLU A 55 -0.35 -9.84 -15.15
N TYR A 56 -1.41 -9.32 -14.56
CA TYR A 56 -2.79 -9.56 -15.01
C TYR A 56 -3.25 -8.58 -16.10
N GLY A 57 -2.35 -7.73 -16.61
CA GLY A 57 -2.66 -6.81 -17.69
C GLY A 57 -2.98 -5.37 -17.26
N TYR A 58 -2.70 -5.00 -16.02
CA TYR A 58 -2.93 -3.66 -15.50
C TYR A 58 -1.60 -3.02 -15.03
N PRO A 59 -0.72 -2.63 -15.97
CA PRO A 59 0.61 -2.13 -15.62
C PRO A 59 0.60 -0.75 -14.98
N LEU A 60 -0.47 0.02 -15.15
CA LEU A 60 -0.60 1.36 -14.56
C LEU A 60 -1.60 1.31 -13.40
N ALA A 61 -1.19 0.67 -12.32
CA ALA A 61 -1.98 0.53 -11.11
C ALA A 61 -1.24 1.13 -9.92
N TYR A 62 -2.01 1.74 -9.04
CA TYR A 62 -1.54 2.30 -7.76
C TYR A 62 -2.34 1.68 -6.64
N VAL A 63 -1.64 1.18 -5.62
CA VAL A 63 -2.25 0.55 -4.44
C VAL A 63 -1.79 1.27 -3.19
N LYS A 64 -2.74 1.70 -2.36
CA LYS A 64 -2.44 2.32 -1.06
C LYS A 64 -3.23 1.62 0.04
N ILE A 65 -2.53 1.03 0.99
CA ILE A 65 -3.13 0.36 2.14
C ILE A 65 -3.30 1.39 3.26
N ASN A 66 -4.54 1.59 3.69
CA ASN A 66 -4.88 2.45 4.81
C ASN A 66 -5.31 1.58 6.01
N VAL A 67 -5.57 2.21 7.14
CA VAL A 67 -5.97 1.49 8.36
C VAL A 67 -7.29 0.75 8.16
N ASP A 68 -8.24 1.35 7.45
CA ASP A 68 -9.62 0.85 7.32
C ASP A 68 -10.02 0.44 5.90
N ASN A 69 -9.16 0.69 4.90
CA ASN A 69 -9.45 0.29 3.52
C ASN A 69 -8.17 0.18 2.69
N ILE A 70 -8.31 -0.38 1.50
CA ILE A 70 -7.26 -0.40 0.47
C ILE A 70 -7.77 0.40 -0.70
N ASN A 71 -7.06 1.47 -1.04
CA ASN A 71 -7.40 2.32 -2.16
C ASN A 71 -6.60 1.90 -3.40
N VAL A 72 -7.31 1.64 -4.51
CA VAL A 72 -6.69 1.19 -5.75
C VAL A 72 -7.13 2.10 -6.88
N ILE A 73 -6.17 2.58 -7.66
CA ILE A 73 -6.41 3.38 -8.86
C ILE A 73 -5.77 2.64 -10.03
N VAL A 74 -6.57 2.33 -11.05
CA VAL A 74 -6.11 1.64 -12.25
C VAL A 74 -6.42 2.49 -13.48
N TYR A 75 -5.43 2.73 -14.30
CA TYR A 75 -5.61 3.42 -15.59
C TYR A 75 -6.04 2.38 -16.62
N GLU A 76 -7.28 2.50 -17.07
CA GLU A 76 -7.92 1.55 -17.99
C GLU A 76 -8.86 2.30 -18.94
N ASN A 77 -8.68 2.12 -20.25
CA ASN A 77 -9.47 2.81 -21.27
C ASN A 77 -10.88 2.25 -21.40
N GLU A 78 -11.06 0.97 -21.13
CA GLU A 78 -12.34 0.29 -21.29
C GLU A 78 -12.72 -0.42 -19.98
N PRO A 79 -13.04 0.35 -18.93
CA PRO A 79 -13.41 -0.24 -17.64
C PRO A 79 -14.79 -0.93 -17.74
N ASP A 80 -14.91 -2.07 -17.07
CA ASP A 80 -16.18 -2.78 -16.93
C ASP A 80 -16.24 -3.49 -15.57
N ASN A 81 -17.43 -4.03 -15.25
CA ASN A 81 -17.66 -4.69 -13.98
C ASN A 81 -16.83 -5.97 -13.80
N LEU A 82 -16.58 -6.70 -14.88
CA LEU A 82 -15.76 -7.92 -14.81
C LEU A 82 -14.31 -7.58 -14.46
N LYS A 83 -13.75 -6.58 -15.10
CA LYS A 83 -12.39 -6.09 -14.78
C LYS A 83 -12.32 -5.62 -13.33
N ALA A 84 -13.33 -4.86 -12.88
CA ALA A 84 -13.40 -4.39 -11.49
C ALA A 84 -13.38 -5.55 -10.50
N VAL A 85 -14.21 -6.55 -10.71
CA VAL A 85 -14.29 -7.74 -9.84
C VAL A 85 -12.95 -8.48 -9.81
N ASN A 86 -12.32 -8.66 -10.95
CA ASN A 86 -11.05 -9.37 -11.05
C ASN A 86 -9.93 -8.60 -10.31
N ILE A 87 -9.86 -7.29 -10.48
CA ILE A 87 -8.86 -6.46 -9.79
C ILE A 87 -9.07 -6.53 -8.28
N ILE A 88 -10.30 -6.37 -7.81
CA ILE A 88 -10.62 -6.43 -6.38
C ILE A 88 -10.21 -7.78 -5.80
N LYS A 89 -10.49 -8.88 -6.50
CA LYS A 89 -10.11 -10.23 -6.04
C LYS A 89 -8.59 -10.37 -5.92
N VAL A 90 -7.83 -9.87 -6.89
CA VAL A 90 -6.37 -9.90 -6.87
C VAL A 90 -5.84 -9.13 -5.66
N VAL A 91 -6.35 -7.92 -5.44
CA VAL A 91 -5.92 -7.07 -4.33
C VAL A 91 -6.24 -7.73 -2.98
N MET A 92 -7.45 -8.24 -2.82
CA MET A 92 -7.86 -8.91 -1.59
C MET A 92 -6.99 -10.13 -1.29
N ASN A 93 -6.70 -10.92 -2.32
CA ASN A 93 -5.89 -12.13 -2.17
C ASN A 93 -4.43 -11.82 -1.84
N ASP A 94 -3.84 -10.85 -2.55
CA ASP A 94 -2.43 -10.47 -2.34
C ASP A 94 -2.18 -9.81 -0.99
N THR A 95 -3.07 -8.93 -0.56
CA THR A 95 -2.90 -8.21 0.70
C THR A 95 -3.32 -9.04 1.91
N ASN A 96 -4.33 -9.88 1.75
CA ASN A 96 -4.86 -10.77 2.79
C ASN A 96 -5.12 -10.07 4.14
N LYS A 97 -5.58 -8.83 4.10
CA LYS A 97 -5.83 -8.03 5.32
C LYS A 97 -7.29 -8.01 5.74
N GLY A 98 -8.20 -8.54 4.92
CA GLY A 98 -9.63 -8.49 5.20
C GLY A 98 -10.22 -7.09 5.16
N LEU A 99 -9.53 -6.14 4.53
CA LEU A 99 -9.98 -4.76 4.40
C LEU A 99 -10.81 -4.57 3.13
N PRO A 100 -11.83 -3.68 3.15
CA PRO A 100 -12.55 -3.36 1.94
C PRO A 100 -11.65 -2.68 0.92
N VAL A 101 -11.87 -2.95 -0.36
CA VAL A 101 -11.11 -2.39 -1.47
C VAL A 101 -11.95 -1.33 -2.17
N SER A 102 -11.40 -0.12 -2.26
CA SER A 102 -12.00 0.99 -3.02
C SER A 102 -11.26 1.12 -4.34
N LEU A 103 -11.93 0.79 -5.44
CA LEU A 103 -11.33 0.80 -6.76
C LEU A 103 -11.85 1.97 -7.59
N HIS A 104 -10.94 2.69 -8.21
CA HIS A 104 -11.25 3.77 -9.15
C HIS A 104 -10.51 3.55 -10.45
N PHE A 105 -11.25 3.58 -11.57
CA PHE A 105 -10.65 3.58 -12.89
C PHE A 105 -10.41 5.00 -13.37
N LYS A 106 -9.28 5.21 -14.04
CA LYS A 106 -8.94 6.44 -14.73
C LYS A 106 -8.52 6.14 -16.17
N SER A 107 -8.71 7.10 -17.04
CA SER A 107 -8.30 6.97 -18.44
C SER A 107 -7.22 7.97 -18.82
#